data_625aa4bafffd96e3a3bc44a82aaee2b4
#
_entry.id   625aa4bafffd96e3a3bc44a82aaee2b4
#
_cell.length_a   1.000
_cell.length_b   1.000
_cell.length_c   1.000
_cell.angle_alpha   90.00
_cell.angle_beta   90.00
_cell.angle_gamma   90.00
#
_symmetry.space_group_name_H-M   'P 1'
#
loop_
_entity.id
_entity.type
_entity.pdbx_description
1 polymer ?
#
loop_
_entity_poly.entity_id
_entity_poly.type
_entity_poly.pdbx_seq_one_letter_code
_entity_poly.pdbx_strand_id
1 'polypeptide(L)'
;MRLTDQQISIIRQLAQQVAGSQSRVRVFGSRLDDAAQGGDLDLMLELPEAVDNPALIAAQMSARVSRAMHGRKVDVLLSAPNLMRLPIHEVAFREGKLL
;
A
#
# COMPACT_ATOMS: atom_id res chain seq x y z
N MET A 1 15.04 4.39 3.28
CA MET A 1 14.66 3.69 4.50
C MET A 1 13.97 2.38 4.16
N ARG A 2 14.36 1.33 4.83
CA ARG A 2 13.78 0.00 4.62
C ARG A 2 12.69 -0.29 5.62
N LEU A 3 11.75 -1.11 5.20
CA LEU A 3 10.77 -1.66 6.12
C LEU A 3 11.39 -2.87 6.83
N THR A 4 11.16 -2.96 8.15
CA THR A 4 11.57 -4.14 8.91
C THR A 4 10.60 -5.28 8.65
N ASP A 5 11.00 -6.50 8.97
CA ASP A 5 10.13 -7.66 8.85
C ASP A 5 8.86 -7.49 9.67
N GLN A 6 8.97 -6.90 10.85
CA GLN A 6 7.83 -6.62 11.71
C GLN A 6 6.87 -5.62 11.06
N GLN A 7 7.40 -4.57 10.45
CA GLN A 7 6.58 -3.57 9.74
C GLN A 7 5.87 -4.20 8.55
N ILE A 8 6.56 -5.03 7.79
CA ILE A 8 5.96 -5.76 6.66
C ILE A 8 4.81 -6.63 7.14
N SER A 9 5.02 -7.37 8.22
CA SER A 9 3.99 -8.24 8.81
C SER A 9 2.76 -7.44 9.23
N ILE A 10 2.97 -6.29 9.89
CA ILE A 10 1.88 -5.42 10.33
C ILE A 10 1.09 -4.89 9.11
N ILE A 11 1.79 -4.42 8.08
CA ILE A 11 1.14 -3.89 6.87
C ILE A 11 0.30 -4.99 6.21
N ARG A 12 0.83 -6.20 6.10
CA ARG A 12 0.10 -7.32 5.51
C ARG A 12 -1.15 -7.68 6.31
N GLN A 13 -1.05 -7.69 7.64
CA GLN A 13 -2.20 -7.97 8.50
C GLN A 13 -3.28 -6.89 8.34
N LEU A 14 -2.87 -5.62 8.29
CA LEU A 14 -3.81 -4.53 8.12
C LEU A 14 -4.50 -4.59 6.76
N ALA A 15 -3.79 -4.97 5.71
CA ALA A 15 -4.37 -5.15 4.39
C ALA A 15 -5.46 -6.23 4.42
N GLN A 16 -5.20 -7.34 5.11
CA GLN A 16 -6.18 -8.40 5.23
C GLN A 16 -7.42 -7.96 6.01
N GLN A 17 -7.24 -7.16 7.06
CA GLN A 17 -8.35 -6.65 7.85
C GLN A 17 -9.21 -5.66 7.07
N VAL A 18 -8.58 -4.80 6.27
CA VAL A 18 -9.26 -3.74 5.54
C VAL A 18 -9.85 -4.25 4.23
N ALA A 19 -9.14 -5.11 3.52
CA ALA A 19 -9.46 -5.47 2.14
C ALA A 19 -9.63 -6.98 1.90
N GLY A 20 -9.49 -7.80 2.93
CA GLY A 20 -9.71 -9.24 2.82
C GLY A 20 -8.43 -10.05 2.65
N SER A 21 -8.55 -11.37 2.85
CA SER A 21 -7.40 -12.27 2.88
C SER A 21 -6.71 -12.46 1.52
N GLN A 22 -7.40 -12.11 0.43
CA GLN A 22 -6.84 -12.25 -0.91
C GLN A 22 -6.14 -10.97 -1.39
N SER A 23 -6.11 -9.93 -0.57
CA SER A 23 -5.43 -8.68 -0.93
C SER A 23 -3.91 -8.86 -0.91
N ARG A 24 -3.23 -8.09 -1.76
CA ARG A 24 -1.77 -8.03 -1.80
C ARG A 24 -1.34 -6.59 -1.65
N VAL A 25 -0.15 -6.38 -1.10
CA VAL A 25 0.40 -5.05 -0.90
C VAL A 25 1.75 -4.95 -1.59
N ARG A 26 1.94 -3.89 -2.37
CA ARG A 26 3.25 -3.53 -2.92
C ARG A 26 3.70 -2.21 -2.33
N VAL A 27 4.98 -2.11 -2.03
CA VAL A 27 5.61 -0.84 -1.68
C VAL A 27 6.33 -0.33 -2.91
N PHE A 28 6.21 0.97 -3.20
CA PHE A 28 6.84 1.57 -4.38
C PHE A 28 7.30 2.99 -4.06
N GLY A 29 7.80 3.70 -5.07
CA GLY A 29 8.26 5.06 -4.90
C GLY A 29 9.59 5.14 -4.16
N SER A 30 9.80 6.23 -3.45
CA SER A 30 11.09 6.51 -2.79
C SER A 30 11.45 5.50 -1.70
N ARG A 31 10.50 4.66 -1.27
CA ARG A 31 10.76 3.65 -0.24
C ARG A 31 11.70 2.54 -0.71
N LEU A 32 11.88 2.41 -2.00
CA LEU A 32 12.82 1.44 -2.55
C LEU A 32 14.26 1.95 -2.55
N ASP A 33 14.46 3.24 -2.32
CA ASP A 33 15.77 3.86 -2.25
C ASP A 33 16.17 4.02 -0.79
N ASP A 34 17.16 3.24 -0.35
CA ASP A 34 17.64 3.28 1.04
C ASP A 34 18.27 4.62 1.40
N ALA A 35 18.72 5.39 0.41
CA ALA A 35 19.29 6.72 0.63
C ALA A 35 18.23 7.78 0.85
N ALA A 36 16.98 7.52 0.48
CA ALA A 36 15.91 8.47 0.71
C ALA A 36 15.65 8.62 2.20
N GLN A 37 15.52 9.85 2.64
CA GLN A 37 15.31 10.15 4.05
C GLN A 37 13.88 10.62 4.30
N GLY A 38 13.26 10.06 5.31
CA GLY A 38 11.90 10.41 5.70
C GLY A 38 10.93 10.17 4.57
N GLY A 39 10.05 11.11 4.34
CA GLY A 39 9.12 11.07 3.24
C GLY A 39 7.96 10.11 3.45
N ASP A 40 7.16 10.00 2.41
CA ASP A 40 5.93 9.25 2.45
C ASP A 40 6.17 7.79 2.16
N LEU A 41 5.32 6.96 2.73
CA LEU A 41 5.26 5.54 2.39
C LEU A 41 4.20 5.38 1.30
N ASP A 42 4.60 4.84 0.15
CA ASP A 42 3.69 4.61 -0.97
C ASP A 42 3.34 3.14 -1.06
N LEU A 43 2.07 2.82 -0.93
CA LEU A 43 1.57 1.45 -0.98
C LEU A 43 0.55 1.31 -2.10
N MET A 44 0.59 0.17 -2.80
CA MET A 44 -0.49 -0.23 -3.69
C MET A 44 -1.16 -1.48 -3.13
N LEU A 45 -2.47 -1.39 -2.91
CA LEU A 45 -3.29 -2.49 -2.43
C LEU A 45 -3.97 -3.14 -3.62
N GLU A 46 -3.64 -4.39 -3.89
CA GLU A 46 -4.19 -5.14 -5.01
C GLU A 46 -5.35 -6.01 -4.54
N LEU A 47 -6.50 -5.85 -5.17
CA LEU A 47 -7.72 -6.57 -4.83
C LEU A 47 -8.13 -7.44 -6.02
N PRO A 48 -8.48 -8.72 -5.79
CA PRO A 48 -8.85 -9.61 -6.89
C PRO A 48 -10.26 -9.39 -7.41
N GLU A 49 -11.10 -8.72 -6.62
CA GLU A 49 -12.50 -8.51 -6.97
C GLU A 49 -12.83 -7.03 -7.04
N ALA A 50 -13.98 -6.72 -7.66
CA ALA A 50 -14.46 -5.35 -7.74
C ALA A 50 -14.67 -4.77 -6.35
N VAL A 51 -14.38 -3.48 -6.20
CA VAL A 51 -14.50 -2.77 -4.93
C VAL A 51 -15.59 -1.70 -5.05
N ASP A 52 -16.49 -1.67 -4.04
CA ASP A 52 -17.63 -0.75 -4.05
C ASP A 52 -17.23 0.67 -3.62
N ASN A 53 -16.34 0.78 -2.65
CA ASN A 53 -15.96 2.08 -2.11
C ASN A 53 -14.44 2.17 -1.97
N PRO A 54 -13.73 2.41 -3.09
CA PRO A 54 -12.27 2.44 -3.06
C PRO A 54 -11.70 3.54 -2.18
N ALA A 55 -12.35 4.71 -2.13
CA ALA A 55 -11.86 5.82 -1.32
C ALA A 55 -11.86 5.46 0.17
N LEU A 56 -12.90 4.76 0.62
CA LEU A 56 -12.98 4.35 2.03
C LEU A 56 -11.89 3.33 2.37
N ILE A 57 -11.68 2.35 1.51
CA ILE A 57 -10.63 1.34 1.72
C ILE A 57 -9.25 1.99 1.76
N ALA A 58 -8.97 2.89 0.83
CA ALA A 58 -7.70 3.61 0.79
C ALA A 58 -7.50 4.44 2.06
N ALA A 59 -8.54 5.14 2.51
CA ALA A 59 -8.46 5.98 3.71
C ALA A 59 -8.25 5.14 4.97
N GLN A 60 -8.95 4.03 5.10
CA GLN A 60 -8.79 3.14 6.25
C GLN A 60 -7.39 2.53 6.30
N MET A 61 -6.89 2.08 5.16
CA MET A 61 -5.55 1.50 5.09
C MET A 61 -4.49 2.55 5.42
N SER A 62 -4.61 3.73 4.82
CA SER A 62 -3.67 4.83 5.07
C SER A 62 -3.64 5.20 6.55
N ALA A 63 -4.80 5.37 7.17
CA ALA A 63 -4.88 5.74 8.58
C ALA A 63 -4.29 4.68 9.51
N ARG A 64 -4.61 3.42 9.26
CA ARG A 64 -4.15 2.31 10.11
C ARG A 64 -2.64 2.10 9.99
N VAL A 65 -2.11 2.13 8.78
CA VAL A 65 -0.67 1.98 8.56
C VAL A 65 0.08 3.17 9.13
N SER A 66 -0.42 4.38 8.91
CA SER A 66 0.19 5.59 9.47
C SER A 66 0.31 5.49 10.98
N ARG A 67 -0.77 5.07 11.65
CA ARG A 67 -0.77 4.91 13.11
C ARG A 67 0.27 3.87 13.56
N ALA A 68 0.37 2.77 12.85
CA ALA A 68 1.34 1.72 13.17
C ALA A 68 2.78 2.17 12.87
N MET A 69 2.97 3.16 12.02
CA MET A 69 4.26 3.69 11.63
C MET A 69 4.58 5.03 12.31
N HIS A 70 4.01 5.26 13.49
CA HIS A 70 4.27 6.44 14.32
C HIS A 70 3.88 7.76 13.64
N GLY A 71 2.76 7.77 12.93
CA GLY A 71 2.23 8.98 12.31
C GLY A 71 2.85 9.35 10.98
N ARG A 72 3.61 8.46 10.37
CA ARG A 72 4.18 8.69 9.04
C ARG A 72 3.08 8.82 8.01
N LYS A 73 3.25 9.72 7.05
CA LYS A 73 2.29 9.85 5.96
C LYS A 73 2.34 8.62 5.06
N VAL A 74 1.16 8.08 4.76
CA VAL A 74 1.02 6.88 3.94
C VAL A 74 0.04 7.18 2.81
N ASP A 75 0.50 7.02 1.59
CA ASP A 75 -0.34 7.15 0.40
C ASP A 75 -0.72 5.75 -0.09
N VAL A 76 -2.01 5.51 -0.26
CA VAL A 76 -2.51 4.19 -0.68
C VAL A 76 -3.19 4.29 -2.02
N LEU A 77 -2.69 3.53 -2.97
CA LEU A 77 -3.23 3.36 -4.30
C LEU A 77 -3.94 2.01 -4.36
N LEU A 78 -5.15 1.97 -4.94
CA LEU A 78 -5.87 0.71 -5.11
C LEU A 78 -5.78 0.22 -6.54
N SER A 79 -5.64 -1.10 -6.70
CA SER A 79 -5.77 -1.78 -7.97
C SER A 79 -6.86 -2.85 -7.84
N ALA A 80 -7.90 -2.77 -8.66
CA ALA A 80 -9.00 -3.71 -8.65
C ALA A 80 -9.59 -3.81 -10.07
N PRO A 81 -10.35 -4.89 -10.37
CA PRO A 81 -10.86 -5.09 -11.73
C PRO A 81 -11.77 -3.98 -12.25
N ASN A 82 -12.48 -3.29 -11.36
CA ASN A 82 -13.41 -2.23 -11.74
C ASN A 82 -12.81 -0.83 -11.66
N LEU A 83 -11.53 -0.71 -11.36
CA LEU A 83 -10.85 0.59 -11.27
C LEU A 83 -10.00 0.83 -12.51
N MET A 84 -10.00 2.07 -13.00
CA MET A 84 -9.15 2.46 -14.12
C MET A 84 -7.68 2.27 -13.78
N ARG A 85 -6.95 1.67 -14.70
CA ARG A 85 -5.51 1.52 -14.54
C ARG A 85 -4.80 2.75 -15.08
N LEU A 86 -4.16 3.48 -14.17
CA LEU A 86 -3.45 4.72 -14.47
C LEU A 86 -1.95 4.44 -14.61
N PRO A 87 -1.17 5.38 -15.19
CA PRO A 87 0.29 5.21 -15.28
C PRO A 87 0.96 4.91 -13.94
N ILE A 88 0.46 5.48 -12.84
CA ILE A 88 1.04 5.22 -11.51
C ILE A 88 0.91 3.73 -11.11
N HIS A 89 -0.17 3.06 -11.54
CA HIS A 89 -0.32 1.62 -11.30
C HIS A 89 0.78 0.84 -12.03
N GLU A 90 1.08 1.21 -13.27
CA GLU A 90 2.13 0.56 -14.04
C GLU A 90 3.49 0.72 -13.36
N VAL A 91 3.78 1.91 -12.83
CA VAL A 91 5.01 2.15 -12.08
C VAL A 91 5.07 1.25 -10.86
N ALA A 92 3.98 1.16 -10.11
CA ALA A 92 3.93 0.33 -8.90
C ALA A 92 4.12 -1.16 -9.21
N PHE A 93 3.52 -1.66 -10.30
CA PHE A 93 3.69 -3.05 -10.70
C PHE A 93 5.10 -3.34 -11.21
N ARG A 94 5.69 -2.42 -11.96
CA ARG A 94 7.02 -2.63 -12.56
C ARG A 94 8.15 -2.45 -11.56
N GLU A 95 8.06 -1.43 -10.73
CA GLU A 95 9.15 -1.02 -9.85
C GLU A 95 8.89 -1.35 -8.38
N GLY A 96 7.65 -1.63 -8.01
CA GLY A 96 7.30 -1.91 -6.64
C GLY A 96 7.70 -3.31 -6.19
N LYS A 97 7.77 -3.47 -4.89
CA LYS A 97 8.12 -4.73 -4.26
C LYS A 97 6.91 -5.29 -3.52
N LEU A 98 6.55 -6.53 -3.86
CA LEU A 98 5.45 -7.23 -3.18
C LEU A 98 5.88 -7.59 -1.76
N LEU A 99 5.05 -7.23 -0.80
CA LEU A 99 5.30 -7.54 0.61
C LEU A 99 4.79 -8.91 1.01
#